data_ebcfcc35c36080f47b74367a0a121bc7
#
_entry.id   ebcfcc35c36080f47b74367a0a121bc7
#
_cell.length_a   1.000
_cell.length_b   1.000
_cell.length_c   1.000
_cell.angle_alpha   90.00
_cell.angle_beta   90.00
_cell.angle_gamma   90.00
#
_symmetry.space_group_name_H-M   'P 1'
#
loop_
_entity.id
_entity.type
_entity.pdbx_description
1 polymer ?
#
loop_
_entity_poly.entity_id
_entity_poly.type
_entity_poly.pdbx_seq_one_letter_code
_entity_poly.pdbx_strand_id
1 'polypeptide(L)'
;MDRFDIVIVGAGHAGCEAALACARMGAQTLLLTLNLDAIALMPCNPAIGGTGKGHLVREIDALGGEMGRAIDDTFIQSRMLNTGKGPAVHSLRAQADKRAYQDRMKRALFAQENLQVRQGECGEILTEGKEVAGIRTTTGAVIACRAAVICSGVYMDSRIIIGECSWQGGPQGLLSSSHLAGALRKLGISLKRFKTGTPPRIDESSIDFEEMEPQPGDNVITPFSFMTDGVMENRAQCYLTYTNEETHRIIRENIHRAPMYQGTIKGTGARYCPSIEDKIMRFADKDRHQLFLEPEGLSTNEWYVQGLSTSLPEDVQIEMLHTIPGLRHARVLRLAYAIEYECIDPLQLRADLSLRSHRGLFFAGQINGTSGYEEAGAQGILAGINAAQYINGKESVILGRDQGYTGVLVDDLTTKGTNEPYRMMTSRCEYRLLLRQDNADLRLTKIGHSVGLASDERLKRMQEKHAMTEEAIARLKKVWIGKSETLCSWMVEHGQSEPGGSVCAADLLRRPGIEYADLESIDPLWQPLPRAVEEQVNIFLRYEGYLDKERKQVESFRKSENMLLPQDFDYMTLDTLRIEARQKLTAQQPRSLGEASRISGVSPGDITVLMVWLEKRNRENRAN
;
A
#
# COMPACT_ATOMS: atom_id res chain seq x y z
N MET A 1 5.42 -8.48 36.33
CA MET A 1 4.88 -8.83 35.00
C MET A 1 4.41 -7.54 34.36
N ASP A 2 5.06 -7.13 33.28
CA ASP A 2 4.64 -5.92 32.57
C ASP A 2 3.26 -6.13 31.97
N ARG A 3 2.43 -5.11 31.97
CA ARG A 3 1.07 -5.17 31.44
C ARG A 3 0.81 -4.00 30.52
N PHE A 4 0.33 -4.30 29.32
CA PHE A 4 -0.13 -3.35 28.32
C PHE A 4 -1.53 -3.73 27.84
N ASP A 5 -2.24 -2.81 27.22
CA ASP A 5 -3.49 -3.15 26.57
C ASP A 5 -3.23 -3.90 25.25
N ILE A 6 -2.26 -3.42 24.48
CA ILE A 6 -1.91 -3.96 23.16
C ILE A 6 -0.40 -4.12 23.04
N VAL A 7 0.05 -5.23 22.46
CA VAL A 7 1.44 -5.47 22.06
C VAL A 7 1.54 -5.57 20.55
N ILE A 8 2.42 -4.75 19.95
CA ILE A 8 2.76 -4.78 18.52
C ILE A 8 4.11 -5.48 18.37
N VAL A 9 4.17 -6.53 17.55
CA VAL A 9 5.38 -7.32 17.31
C VAL A 9 5.96 -7.00 15.94
N GLY A 10 7.09 -6.30 15.92
CA GLY A 10 7.78 -5.83 14.71
C GLY A 10 7.53 -4.35 14.43
N ALA A 11 8.61 -3.58 14.23
CA ALA A 11 8.60 -2.12 13.99
C ALA A 11 8.93 -1.75 12.53
N GLY A 12 8.51 -2.58 11.54
CA GLY A 12 8.44 -2.17 10.15
C GLY A 12 7.28 -1.18 9.92
N HIS A 13 7.00 -0.82 8.66
CA HIS A 13 5.95 0.16 8.34
C HIS A 13 4.58 -0.21 8.93
N ALA A 14 4.21 -1.51 8.89
CA ALA A 14 2.96 -1.98 9.50
C ALA A 14 2.94 -1.76 11.02
N GLY A 15 4.02 -2.16 11.72
CA GLY A 15 4.09 -2.03 13.17
C GLY A 15 4.15 -0.58 13.64
N CYS A 16 4.82 0.30 12.91
CA CYS A 16 4.84 1.74 13.20
C CYS A 16 3.45 2.35 13.13
N GLU A 17 2.72 2.12 12.03
CA GLU A 17 1.35 2.64 11.87
C GLU A 17 0.38 2.02 12.88
N ALA A 18 0.49 0.71 13.16
CA ALA A 18 -0.35 0.04 14.15
C ALA A 18 -0.10 0.58 15.57
N ALA A 19 1.15 0.76 15.96
CA ALA A 19 1.52 1.26 17.28
C ALA A 19 1.05 2.70 17.50
N LEU A 20 1.28 3.59 16.51
CA LEU A 20 0.81 4.96 16.56
C LEU A 20 -0.71 5.04 16.60
N ALA A 21 -1.42 4.22 15.82
CA ALA A 21 -2.87 4.17 15.84
C ALA A 21 -3.41 3.75 17.22
N CYS A 22 -2.90 2.65 17.79
CA CYS A 22 -3.32 2.17 19.10
C CYS A 22 -3.09 3.23 20.20
N ALA A 23 -1.89 3.81 20.24
CA ALA A 23 -1.50 4.78 21.26
C ALA A 23 -2.29 6.10 21.15
N ARG A 24 -2.49 6.62 19.93
CA ARG A 24 -3.31 7.82 19.66
C ARG A 24 -4.78 7.63 20.03
N MET A 25 -5.29 6.40 19.92
CA MET A 25 -6.64 6.02 20.37
C MET A 25 -6.71 5.73 21.87
N GLY A 26 -5.63 5.99 22.64
CA GLY A 26 -5.58 5.93 24.11
C GLY A 26 -5.20 4.58 24.70
N ALA A 27 -4.84 3.57 23.90
CA ALA A 27 -4.42 2.27 24.42
C ALA A 27 -2.97 2.30 24.93
N GLN A 28 -2.70 1.72 26.11
CA GLN A 28 -1.34 1.50 26.60
C GLN A 28 -0.66 0.45 25.72
N THR A 29 0.25 0.88 24.87
CA THR A 29 0.80 0.09 23.78
C THR A 29 2.28 -0.16 23.96
N LEU A 30 2.71 -1.41 23.75
CA LEU A 30 4.12 -1.78 23.62
C LEU A 30 4.43 -2.12 22.15
N LEU A 31 5.42 -1.45 21.58
CA LEU A 31 6.03 -1.84 20.29
C LEU A 31 7.32 -2.61 20.56
N LEU A 32 7.32 -3.91 20.24
CA LEU A 32 8.48 -4.79 20.39
C LEU A 32 9.15 -5.00 19.03
N THR A 33 10.46 -4.76 18.95
CA THR A 33 11.24 -4.91 17.72
C THR A 33 12.54 -5.67 17.95
N LEU A 34 12.99 -6.43 16.95
CA LEU A 34 14.27 -7.16 17.00
C LEU A 34 15.47 -6.21 17.15
N ASN A 35 15.38 -5.03 16.55
CA ASN A 35 16.45 -4.05 16.57
C ASN A 35 15.86 -2.63 16.45
N LEU A 36 16.24 -1.74 17.38
CA LEU A 36 15.80 -0.34 17.38
C LEU A 36 16.33 0.44 16.15
N ASP A 37 17.47 0.04 15.60
CA ASP A 37 18.03 0.67 14.40
C ASP A 37 17.36 0.20 13.09
N ALA A 38 16.50 -0.80 13.18
CA ALA A 38 15.70 -1.30 12.06
C ALA A 38 14.25 -0.77 12.04
N ILE A 39 13.89 0.15 12.93
CA ILE A 39 12.55 0.79 12.93
C ILE A 39 12.33 1.50 11.60
N ALA A 40 11.19 1.23 10.94
CA ALA A 40 10.82 1.79 9.64
C ALA A 40 11.90 1.63 8.55
N LEU A 41 12.73 0.57 8.64
CA LEU A 41 13.79 0.31 7.67
C LEU A 41 13.20 0.09 6.27
N MET A 42 13.84 0.68 5.27
CA MET A 42 13.59 0.45 3.85
C MET A 42 14.66 -0.49 3.26
N PRO A 43 14.57 -1.81 3.43
CA PRO A 43 15.64 -2.73 3.03
C PRO A 43 15.71 -2.96 1.51
N CYS A 44 14.68 -2.59 0.77
CA CYS A 44 14.62 -2.65 -0.68
C CYS A 44 14.78 -1.24 -1.26
N ASN A 45 13.85 -0.78 -2.10
CA ASN A 45 13.92 0.52 -2.76
C ASN A 45 13.80 1.69 -1.76
N PRO A 46 14.56 2.78 -1.98
CA PRO A 46 14.49 3.99 -1.15
C PRO A 46 13.35 4.92 -1.58
N ALA A 47 12.12 4.39 -1.71
CA ALA A 47 11.00 5.17 -2.21
C ALA A 47 9.68 4.79 -1.55
N ILE A 48 8.81 5.79 -1.40
CA ILE A 48 7.40 5.65 -0.96
C ILE A 48 6.50 6.09 -2.10
N GLY A 49 5.41 5.35 -2.31
CA GLY A 49 4.44 5.61 -3.36
C GLY A 49 4.70 4.86 -4.66
N GLY A 50 4.12 5.35 -5.75
CA GLY A 50 4.05 4.69 -7.04
C GLY A 50 2.64 4.25 -7.42
N THR A 51 2.47 3.62 -8.57
CA THR A 51 1.16 3.24 -9.12
C THR A 51 0.36 2.35 -8.15
N GLY A 52 -0.80 2.84 -7.72
CA GLY A 52 -1.66 2.20 -6.71
C GLY A 52 -1.17 2.37 -5.27
N LYS A 53 0.12 2.62 -5.06
CA LYS A 53 0.74 2.75 -3.73
C LYS A 53 0.63 4.16 -3.18
N GLY A 54 0.77 5.21 -4.01
CA GLY A 54 0.49 6.58 -3.61
C GLY A 54 -0.93 6.75 -3.06
N HIS A 55 -1.89 5.98 -3.59
CA HIS A 55 -3.26 5.91 -3.07
C HIS A 55 -3.29 5.40 -1.63
N LEU A 56 -2.58 4.30 -1.33
CA LEU A 56 -2.50 3.74 0.02
C LEU A 56 -1.89 4.72 1.01
N VAL A 57 -0.80 5.42 0.63
CA VAL A 57 -0.16 6.42 1.52
C VAL A 57 -1.12 7.56 1.85
N ARG A 58 -1.85 8.07 0.84
CA ARG A 58 -2.86 9.11 1.04
C ARG A 58 -4.03 8.62 1.91
N GLU A 59 -4.41 7.35 1.82
CA GLU A 59 -5.44 6.74 2.65
C GLU A 59 -4.96 6.54 4.09
N ILE A 60 -3.70 6.11 4.29
CA ILE A 60 -3.06 6.06 5.61
C ILE A 60 -3.07 7.45 6.25
N ASP A 61 -2.64 8.47 5.50
CA ASP A 61 -2.64 9.85 5.99
C ASP A 61 -4.05 10.33 6.33
N ALA A 62 -5.03 10.11 5.47
CA ALA A 62 -6.42 10.50 5.68
C ALA A 62 -7.04 9.91 6.95
N LEU A 63 -6.68 8.66 7.30
CA LEU A 63 -7.09 8.01 8.54
C LEU A 63 -6.39 8.56 9.79
N GLY A 64 -5.30 9.31 9.64
CA GLY A 64 -4.50 9.87 10.75
C GLY A 64 -3.16 9.18 10.96
N GLY A 65 -2.65 8.43 9.95
CA GLY A 65 -1.34 7.79 9.97
C GLY A 65 -0.16 8.74 9.81
N GLU A 66 1.05 8.20 9.84
CA GLU A 66 2.30 8.95 9.91
C GLU A 66 3.13 8.89 8.62
N MET A 67 3.00 7.83 7.81
CA MET A 67 3.84 7.59 6.63
C MET A 67 3.85 8.78 5.65
N GLY A 68 2.70 9.39 5.39
CA GLY A 68 2.57 10.54 4.49
C GLY A 68 3.35 11.75 4.99
N ARG A 69 3.26 12.08 6.27
CA ARG A 69 4.02 13.17 6.91
C ARG A 69 5.52 12.88 6.92
N ALA A 70 5.88 11.65 7.28
CA ALA A 70 7.28 11.25 7.37
C ALA A 70 7.99 11.34 6.02
N ILE A 71 7.34 10.94 4.92
CA ILE A 71 7.95 11.05 3.59
C ILE A 71 8.01 12.50 3.12
N ASP A 72 6.99 13.32 3.39
CA ASP A 72 7.01 14.75 3.04
C ASP A 72 8.16 15.50 3.72
N ASP A 73 8.48 15.13 4.97
CA ASP A 73 9.60 15.72 5.73
C ASP A 73 10.99 15.24 5.23
N THR A 74 11.07 14.10 4.52
CA THR A 74 12.35 13.40 4.29
C THR A 74 12.59 12.95 2.85
N PHE A 75 11.71 13.28 1.91
CA PHE A 75 11.96 12.99 0.51
C PHE A 75 13.13 13.80 -0.04
N ILE A 76 13.77 13.25 -1.04
CA ILE A 76 14.86 13.90 -1.78
C ILE A 76 14.49 14.18 -3.23
N GLN A 77 13.49 13.46 -3.76
CA GLN A 77 12.90 13.71 -5.06
C GLN A 77 11.44 13.26 -5.05
N SER A 78 10.54 14.04 -5.66
CA SER A 78 9.12 13.69 -5.81
C SER A 78 8.67 13.81 -7.26
N ARG A 79 7.79 12.89 -7.68
CA ARG A 79 7.23 12.86 -9.02
C ARG A 79 5.81 12.31 -9.02
N MET A 80 4.93 12.95 -9.81
CA MET A 80 3.61 12.42 -10.14
C MET A 80 3.73 11.46 -11.33
N LEU A 81 3.34 10.20 -11.14
CA LEU A 81 3.34 9.20 -12.19
C LEU A 81 1.99 9.14 -12.91
N ASN A 82 2.03 8.67 -14.16
CA ASN A 82 0.84 8.45 -15.02
C ASN A 82 0.05 9.73 -15.35
N THR A 83 0.67 10.89 -15.36
CA THR A 83 0.02 12.18 -15.66
C THR A 83 -0.65 12.21 -17.03
N GLY A 84 -0.13 11.49 -18.03
CA GLY A 84 -0.75 11.36 -19.35
C GLY A 84 -1.96 10.41 -19.42
N LYS A 85 -2.38 9.78 -18.29
CA LYS A 85 -3.47 8.77 -18.29
C LYS A 85 -4.74 9.20 -17.57
N GLY A 86 -4.80 10.41 -17.09
CA GLY A 86 -5.92 10.95 -16.34
C GLY A 86 -5.90 10.61 -14.83
N PRO A 87 -6.74 11.32 -14.03
CA PRO A 87 -6.63 11.40 -12.57
C PRO A 87 -6.89 10.08 -11.84
N ALA A 88 -7.62 9.16 -12.43
CA ALA A 88 -7.93 7.85 -11.85
C ALA A 88 -6.70 6.97 -11.55
N VAL A 89 -5.56 7.29 -12.16
CA VAL A 89 -4.31 6.52 -12.02
C VAL A 89 -3.09 7.40 -11.71
N HIS A 90 -3.27 8.71 -11.55
CA HIS A 90 -2.22 9.60 -11.04
C HIS A 90 -1.71 9.04 -9.72
N SER A 91 -0.40 8.96 -9.56
CA SER A 91 0.19 8.31 -8.39
C SER A 91 1.46 9.02 -7.97
N LEU A 92 1.47 9.55 -6.77
CA LEU A 92 2.66 10.15 -6.16
C LEU A 92 3.73 9.07 -5.92
N ARG A 93 4.98 9.43 -6.21
CA ARG A 93 6.16 8.67 -5.82
C ARG A 93 7.22 9.64 -5.33
N ALA A 94 7.76 9.39 -4.15
CA ALA A 94 8.87 10.12 -3.59
C ALA A 94 10.05 9.20 -3.29
N GLN A 95 11.25 9.63 -3.70
CA GLN A 95 12.51 9.07 -3.30
C GLN A 95 12.82 9.56 -1.90
N ALA A 96 13.11 8.66 -0.97
CA ALA A 96 13.37 8.97 0.43
C ALA A 96 14.87 9.07 0.71
N ASP A 97 15.27 10.01 1.56
CA ASP A 97 16.45 9.81 2.38
C ASP A 97 16.11 8.75 3.44
N LYS A 98 16.61 7.53 3.27
CA LYS A 98 16.23 6.38 4.10
C LYS A 98 16.57 6.58 5.58
N ARG A 99 17.71 7.20 5.88
CA ARG A 99 18.14 7.45 7.26
C ARG A 99 17.30 8.55 7.91
N ALA A 100 17.09 9.65 7.19
CA ALA A 100 16.23 10.72 7.65
C ALA A 100 14.80 10.23 7.89
N TYR A 101 14.25 9.37 7.01
CA TYR A 101 12.93 8.76 7.18
C TYR A 101 12.86 7.87 8.41
N GLN A 102 13.86 7.01 8.63
CA GLN A 102 13.92 6.19 9.85
C GLN A 102 13.97 7.04 11.12
N ASP A 103 14.83 8.06 11.14
CA ASP A 103 14.97 8.96 12.30
C ASP A 103 13.70 9.77 12.54
N ARG A 104 13.01 10.18 11.46
CA ARG A 104 11.71 10.85 11.55
C ARG A 104 10.63 9.95 12.15
N MET A 105 10.56 8.70 11.71
CA MET A 105 9.64 7.71 12.26
C MET A 105 9.97 7.34 13.70
N LYS A 106 11.25 7.14 14.03
CA LYS A 106 11.69 6.90 15.43
C LYS A 106 11.25 8.05 16.34
N ARG A 107 11.47 9.30 15.93
CA ARG A 107 11.03 10.47 16.71
C ARG A 107 9.51 10.47 16.95
N ALA A 108 8.72 10.15 15.92
CA ALA A 108 7.27 10.06 16.07
C ALA A 108 6.85 8.99 17.09
N LEU A 109 7.48 7.82 17.05
CA LEU A 109 7.18 6.71 17.97
C LEU A 109 7.61 7.01 19.41
N PHE A 110 8.82 7.55 19.62
CA PHE A 110 9.32 7.85 20.96
C PHE A 110 8.65 9.07 21.63
N ALA A 111 8.12 10.00 20.82
CA ALA A 111 7.38 11.15 21.33
C ALA A 111 5.89 10.84 21.60
N GLN A 112 5.39 9.67 21.15
CA GLN A 112 3.98 9.34 21.26
C GLN A 112 3.61 8.94 22.69
N GLU A 113 2.68 9.64 23.31
CA GLU A 113 2.07 9.25 24.57
C GLU A 113 1.39 7.87 24.46
N ASN A 114 1.30 7.14 25.58
CA ASN A 114 0.74 5.78 25.64
C ASN A 114 1.50 4.73 24.83
N LEU A 115 2.70 5.04 24.32
CA LEU A 115 3.53 4.13 23.54
C LEU A 115 4.88 3.91 24.20
N GLN A 116 5.21 2.65 24.47
CA GLN A 116 6.55 2.23 24.83
C GLN A 116 7.17 1.45 23.67
N VAL A 117 8.41 1.80 23.32
CA VAL A 117 9.20 1.05 22.32
C VAL A 117 10.29 0.26 23.05
N ARG A 118 10.42 -1.03 22.72
CA ARG A 118 11.40 -1.92 23.37
C ARG A 118 12.05 -2.85 22.35
N GLN A 119 13.34 -3.07 22.50
CA GLN A 119 14.04 -4.11 21.74
C GLN A 119 13.80 -5.47 22.41
N GLY A 120 13.47 -6.47 21.59
CA GLY A 120 13.28 -7.85 22.01
C GLY A 120 12.62 -8.69 20.92
N GLU A 121 12.71 -9.99 21.05
CA GLU A 121 12.08 -10.96 20.15
C GLU A 121 10.89 -11.62 20.84
N CYS A 122 9.75 -11.65 20.14
CA CYS A 122 8.59 -12.44 20.55
C CYS A 122 8.84 -13.92 20.23
N GLY A 123 8.93 -14.74 21.26
CA GLY A 123 9.15 -16.18 21.14
C GLY A 123 7.86 -17.00 21.20
N GLU A 124 6.82 -16.48 21.88
CA GLU A 124 5.56 -17.20 22.09
C GLU A 124 4.39 -16.24 22.24
N ILE A 125 3.22 -16.63 21.75
CA ILE A 125 1.95 -15.94 22.00
C ILE A 125 1.19 -16.75 23.05
N LEU A 126 0.86 -16.12 24.16
CA LEU A 126 0.16 -16.72 25.29
C LEU A 126 -1.35 -16.54 25.11
N THR A 127 -2.11 -17.62 25.30
CA THR A 127 -3.57 -17.60 25.16
C THR A 127 -4.24 -18.27 26.36
N GLU A 128 -5.42 -17.77 26.73
CA GLU A 128 -6.36 -18.41 27.63
C GLU A 128 -7.54 -18.91 26.79
N GLY A 129 -7.56 -20.22 26.55
CA GLY A 129 -8.48 -20.78 25.55
C GLY A 129 -8.19 -20.27 24.14
N LYS A 130 -9.14 -19.51 23.57
CA LYS A 130 -9.01 -18.88 22.25
C LYS A 130 -8.80 -17.35 22.32
N GLU A 131 -8.45 -16.82 23.46
CA GLU A 131 -8.21 -15.39 23.64
C GLU A 131 -6.73 -15.11 23.95
N VAL A 132 -6.18 -14.03 23.39
CA VAL A 132 -4.81 -13.57 23.70
C VAL A 132 -4.76 -13.11 25.14
N ALA A 133 -3.77 -13.61 25.89
CA ALA A 133 -3.47 -13.21 27.26
C ALA A 133 -2.12 -12.49 27.41
N GLY A 134 -1.24 -12.61 26.41
CA GLY A 134 0.07 -11.97 26.43
C GLY A 134 1.03 -12.53 25.39
N ILE A 135 2.29 -12.13 25.54
CA ILE A 135 3.43 -12.71 24.80
C ILE A 135 4.53 -13.12 25.76
N ARG A 136 5.40 -14.02 25.32
CA ARG A 136 6.67 -14.34 25.98
C ARG A 136 7.81 -14.00 25.02
N THR A 137 8.79 -13.25 25.52
CA THR A 137 10.02 -12.99 24.77
C THR A 137 10.94 -14.21 24.76
N THR A 138 11.89 -14.27 23.82
CA THR A 138 12.92 -15.33 23.78
C THR A 138 13.84 -15.31 25.01
N THR A 139 13.93 -14.17 25.71
CA THR A 139 14.66 -14.04 27.00
C THR A 139 13.83 -14.47 28.21
N GLY A 140 12.59 -14.95 28.01
CA GLY A 140 11.72 -15.50 29.05
C GLY A 140 10.78 -14.48 29.72
N ALA A 141 10.87 -13.18 29.42
CA ALA A 141 9.97 -12.19 29.97
C ALA A 141 8.53 -12.40 29.49
N VAL A 142 7.57 -12.38 30.40
CA VAL A 142 6.14 -12.46 30.12
C VAL A 142 5.53 -11.08 30.19
N ILE A 143 4.83 -10.69 29.12
CA ILE A 143 4.16 -9.40 28.95
C ILE A 143 2.68 -9.66 28.74
N ALA A 144 1.85 -9.29 29.71
CA ALA A 144 0.40 -9.47 29.61
C ALA A 144 -0.20 -8.42 28.67
N CYS A 145 -1.13 -8.84 27.83
CA CYS A 145 -1.91 -7.92 26.98
C CYS A 145 -3.28 -8.52 26.63
N ARG A 146 -4.20 -7.66 26.22
CA ARG A 146 -5.54 -8.04 25.77
C ARG A 146 -5.61 -8.26 24.27
N ALA A 147 -4.70 -7.65 23.50
CA ALA A 147 -4.57 -7.87 22.07
C ALA A 147 -3.09 -7.83 21.66
N ALA A 148 -2.78 -8.55 20.57
CA ALA A 148 -1.46 -8.54 19.93
C ALA A 148 -1.62 -8.34 18.42
N VAL A 149 -0.76 -7.49 17.82
CA VAL A 149 -0.69 -7.28 16.36
C VAL A 149 0.68 -7.77 15.87
N ILE A 150 0.70 -8.74 15.00
CA ILE A 150 1.92 -9.36 14.48
C ILE A 150 2.30 -8.73 13.14
N CYS A 151 3.47 -8.08 13.11
CA CYS A 151 4.01 -7.32 11.98
C CYS A 151 5.44 -7.76 11.63
N SER A 152 5.68 -9.08 11.54
CA SER A 152 7.02 -9.67 11.43
C SER A 152 7.76 -9.40 10.11
N GLY A 153 7.12 -8.79 9.11
CA GLY A 153 7.74 -8.48 7.82
C GLY A 153 8.30 -9.72 7.13
N VAL A 154 9.54 -9.63 6.64
CA VAL A 154 10.28 -10.73 5.99
C VAL A 154 11.18 -11.51 6.94
N TYR A 155 11.09 -11.27 8.25
CA TYR A 155 12.06 -11.83 9.22
C TYR A 155 11.70 -13.21 9.74
N MET A 156 10.45 -13.68 9.50
CA MET A 156 9.97 -14.93 10.06
C MET A 156 10.58 -16.14 9.32
N ASP A 157 11.43 -16.89 10.03
CA ASP A 157 12.20 -18.03 9.51
C ASP A 157 12.87 -17.73 8.16
N SER A 158 13.51 -16.56 8.09
CA SER A 158 14.06 -16.01 6.86
C SER A 158 15.45 -16.52 6.53
N ARG A 159 15.71 -16.65 5.23
CA ARG A 159 16.99 -17.11 4.66
C ARG A 159 17.42 -16.22 3.51
N ILE A 160 18.65 -15.71 3.58
CA ILE A 160 19.30 -14.97 2.50
C ILE A 160 19.96 -15.95 1.53
N ILE A 161 19.91 -15.67 0.23
CA ILE A 161 20.41 -16.54 -0.83
C ILE A 161 21.14 -15.71 -1.89
N ILE A 162 22.41 -16.05 -2.17
CA ILE A 162 23.26 -15.47 -3.22
C ILE A 162 23.98 -16.62 -3.91
N GLY A 163 23.68 -16.90 -5.17
CA GLY A 163 24.22 -18.04 -5.90
C GLY A 163 24.04 -19.34 -5.13
N GLU A 164 25.13 -20.07 -4.94
CA GLU A 164 25.19 -21.33 -4.23
C GLU A 164 25.17 -21.16 -2.70
N CYS A 165 25.32 -19.91 -2.19
CA CYS A 165 25.39 -19.62 -0.76
C CYS A 165 24.02 -19.28 -0.18
N SER A 166 23.73 -19.82 1.01
CA SER A 166 22.53 -19.44 1.76
C SER A 166 22.77 -19.55 3.26
N TRP A 167 22.16 -18.62 4.02
CA TRP A 167 22.24 -18.60 5.48
C TRP A 167 20.98 -18.03 6.10
N GLN A 168 20.70 -18.40 7.33
CA GLN A 168 19.61 -17.82 8.10
C GLN A 168 19.94 -16.36 8.44
N GLY A 169 19.04 -15.45 8.13
CA GLY A 169 19.23 -14.01 8.36
C GLY A 169 18.12 -13.19 7.74
N GLY A 170 18.05 -11.92 8.16
CA GLY A 170 17.16 -10.89 7.64
C GLY A 170 17.89 -9.93 6.71
N PRO A 171 17.18 -8.93 6.16
CA PRO A 171 17.77 -7.92 5.29
C PRO A 171 18.90 -7.16 5.97
N GLN A 172 19.92 -6.77 5.20
CA GLN A 172 21.02 -5.91 5.63
C GLN A 172 21.80 -6.43 6.85
N GLY A 173 21.96 -7.75 6.99
CA GLY A 173 22.69 -8.37 8.09
C GLY A 173 21.92 -8.47 9.42
N LEU A 174 20.62 -8.18 9.42
CA LEU A 174 19.78 -8.35 10.60
C LEU A 174 19.47 -9.82 10.86
N LEU A 175 19.01 -10.12 12.09
CA LEU A 175 18.67 -11.49 12.49
C LEU A 175 17.33 -11.94 11.89
N SER A 176 17.18 -13.25 11.73
CA SER A 176 15.90 -13.91 11.45
C SER A 176 15.17 -14.23 12.75
N SER A 177 13.84 -14.23 12.74
CA SER A 177 12.98 -14.64 13.86
C SER A 177 12.41 -16.03 13.58
N SER A 178 13.03 -17.07 14.09
CA SER A 178 12.60 -18.47 13.92
C SER A 178 11.60 -18.93 14.99
N HIS A 179 11.69 -18.39 16.21
CA HIS A 179 10.83 -18.77 17.32
C HIS A 179 9.36 -18.46 17.07
N LEU A 180 9.07 -17.28 16.50
CA LEU A 180 7.71 -16.84 16.20
C LEU A 180 7.00 -17.78 15.22
N ALA A 181 7.68 -18.26 14.18
CA ALA A 181 7.13 -19.23 13.24
C ALA A 181 6.67 -20.52 13.94
N GLY A 182 7.51 -21.04 14.84
CA GLY A 182 7.18 -22.20 15.69
C GLY A 182 5.99 -21.95 16.60
N ALA A 183 5.91 -20.76 17.21
CA ALA A 183 4.79 -20.36 18.07
C ALA A 183 3.46 -20.29 17.30
N LEU A 184 3.46 -19.70 16.10
CA LEU A 184 2.26 -19.63 15.24
C LEU A 184 1.78 -21.02 14.81
N ARG A 185 2.70 -21.92 14.43
CA ARG A 185 2.34 -23.31 14.11
C ARG A 185 1.71 -24.05 15.29
N LYS A 186 2.20 -23.84 16.53
CA LYS A 186 1.62 -24.42 17.75
C LYS A 186 0.18 -23.96 17.99
N LEU A 187 -0.16 -22.74 17.58
CA LEU A 187 -1.54 -22.22 17.63
C LEU A 187 -2.41 -22.73 16.47
N GLY A 188 -1.89 -23.62 15.61
CA GLY A 188 -2.62 -24.16 14.46
C GLY A 188 -2.72 -23.21 13.27
N ILE A 189 -1.88 -22.15 13.22
CA ILE A 189 -1.86 -21.20 12.13
C ILE A 189 -1.09 -21.79 10.94
N SER A 190 -1.72 -21.79 9.77
CA SER A 190 -1.11 -22.26 8.52
C SER A 190 -0.16 -21.23 7.96
N LEU A 191 1.06 -21.65 7.65
CA LEU A 191 2.12 -20.80 7.09
C LEU A 191 2.39 -21.19 5.64
N LYS A 192 2.77 -20.18 4.84
CA LYS A 192 3.25 -20.29 3.46
C LYS A 192 4.66 -19.70 3.37
N ARG A 193 5.41 -20.08 2.33
CA ARG A 193 6.75 -19.54 2.10
C ARG A 193 6.79 -18.70 0.83
N PHE A 194 7.22 -17.44 0.96
CA PHE A 194 7.38 -16.51 -0.14
C PHE A 194 8.84 -16.09 -0.32
N LYS A 195 9.12 -15.52 -1.47
CA LYS A 195 10.44 -14.98 -1.84
C LYS A 195 10.30 -13.55 -2.32
N THR A 196 11.22 -12.70 -1.91
CA THR A 196 11.48 -11.40 -2.53
C THR A 196 12.98 -11.25 -2.77
N GLY A 197 13.40 -10.09 -3.30
CA GLY A 197 14.81 -9.81 -3.53
C GLY A 197 15.06 -8.31 -3.55
N THR A 198 16.34 -7.95 -3.58
CA THR A 198 16.79 -6.57 -3.67
C THR A 198 17.94 -6.47 -4.67
N PRO A 199 18.07 -5.37 -5.43
CA PRO A 199 19.22 -5.05 -6.26
C PRO A 199 20.49 -4.74 -5.45
N PRO A 200 21.66 -4.66 -6.13
CA PRO A 200 22.90 -4.24 -5.50
C PRO A 200 22.87 -2.74 -5.12
N ARG A 201 23.76 -2.36 -4.21
CA ARG A 201 24.12 -0.97 -3.93
C ARG A 201 25.55 -0.73 -4.39
N ILE A 202 25.76 0.38 -5.04
CA ILE A 202 27.04 0.79 -5.61
C ILE A 202 27.48 2.13 -5.02
N ASP A 203 28.80 2.34 -5.03
CA ASP A 203 29.44 3.57 -4.55
C ASP A 203 29.29 4.68 -5.59
N GLU A 204 28.70 5.81 -5.22
CA GLU A 204 28.52 7.01 -6.04
C GLU A 204 29.78 7.42 -6.80
N SER A 205 30.93 7.40 -6.12
CA SER A 205 32.23 7.83 -6.71
C SER A 205 32.74 6.92 -7.84
N SER A 206 32.05 5.81 -8.10
CA SER A 206 32.35 4.85 -9.16
C SER A 206 31.34 4.84 -10.31
N ILE A 207 30.38 5.78 -10.28
CA ILE A 207 29.33 5.91 -11.30
C ILE A 207 29.75 7.00 -12.29
N ASP A 208 29.61 6.72 -13.57
CA ASP A 208 29.76 7.70 -14.64
C ASP A 208 28.35 8.18 -15.06
N PHE A 209 27.90 9.28 -14.47
CA PHE A 209 26.60 9.86 -14.73
C PHE A 209 26.46 10.49 -16.13
N GLU A 210 27.56 10.77 -16.82
CA GLU A 210 27.53 11.35 -18.17
C GLU A 210 27.03 10.32 -19.21
N GLU A 211 27.20 9.02 -18.94
CA GLU A 211 26.65 7.93 -19.76
C GLU A 211 25.17 7.62 -19.48
N MET A 212 24.50 8.38 -18.60
CA MET A 212 23.12 8.10 -18.16
C MET A 212 22.17 9.26 -18.46
N GLU A 213 20.88 8.94 -18.58
CA GLU A 213 19.84 9.94 -18.79
C GLU A 213 19.33 10.47 -17.44
N PRO A 214 19.46 11.80 -17.16
CA PRO A 214 18.96 12.38 -15.94
C PRO A 214 17.42 12.32 -15.86
N GLN A 215 16.91 11.98 -14.69
CA GLN A 215 15.48 11.87 -14.38
C GLN A 215 15.11 12.87 -13.29
N PRO A 216 14.78 14.12 -13.62
CA PRO A 216 14.40 15.14 -12.64
C PRO A 216 13.06 14.81 -11.98
N GLY A 217 12.85 15.33 -10.78
CA GLY A 217 11.54 15.37 -10.13
C GLY A 217 10.62 16.44 -10.74
N ASP A 218 9.41 16.52 -10.22
CA ASP A 218 8.45 17.53 -10.63
C ASP A 218 8.87 18.94 -10.14
N ASN A 219 8.64 19.98 -10.94
CA ASN A 219 8.92 21.36 -10.55
C ASN A 219 7.96 21.85 -9.46
N VAL A 220 6.71 21.41 -9.52
CA VAL A 220 5.70 21.73 -8.52
C VAL A 220 5.29 20.44 -7.81
N ILE A 221 5.75 20.31 -6.58
CA ILE A 221 5.58 19.09 -5.79
C ILE A 221 4.20 19.09 -5.11
N THR A 222 3.53 17.95 -5.20
CA THR A 222 2.31 17.68 -4.42
C THR A 222 2.71 16.84 -3.20
N PRO A 223 2.40 17.29 -1.96
CA PRO A 223 2.71 16.51 -0.76
C PRO A 223 1.87 15.24 -0.67
N PHE A 224 2.34 14.24 0.06
CA PHE A 224 1.56 13.04 0.39
C PHE A 224 0.54 13.33 1.51
N SER A 225 0.92 14.08 2.53
CA SER A 225 0.01 14.41 3.62
C SER A 225 -0.90 15.59 3.28
N PHE A 226 -2.17 15.47 3.65
CA PHE A 226 -3.13 16.59 3.60
C PHE A 226 -2.86 17.63 4.69
N MET A 227 -1.88 17.38 5.56
CA MET A 227 -1.47 18.27 6.64
C MET A 227 -0.16 19.02 6.35
N THR A 228 0.50 18.70 5.23
CA THR A 228 1.76 19.34 4.84
C THR A 228 1.46 20.66 4.11
N ASP A 229 2.01 21.75 4.64
CA ASP A 229 1.92 23.08 4.07
C ASP A 229 3.31 23.55 3.58
N GLY A 230 3.33 24.54 2.70
CA GLY A 230 4.54 25.21 2.24
C GLY A 230 5.09 24.69 0.91
N VAL A 231 6.21 25.30 0.50
CA VAL A 231 6.90 24.94 -0.74
C VAL A 231 7.87 23.80 -0.47
N MET A 232 7.84 22.80 -1.33
CA MET A 232 8.71 21.63 -1.27
C MET A 232 9.65 21.65 -2.48
N GLU A 233 10.89 21.19 -2.29
CA GLU A 233 11.92 21.22 -3.33
C GLU A 233 12.61 19.86 -3.45
N ASN A 234 12.91 19.45 -4.71
CA ASN A 234 13.75 18.31 -4.98
C ASN A 234 15.21 18.62 -4.63
N ARG A 235 15.87 17.71 -3.92
CA ARG A 235 17.24 17.86 -3.42
C ARG A 235 18.23 16.90 -4.06
N ALA A 236 17.73 15.93 -4.83
CA ALA A 236 18.52 14.94 -5.54
C ALA A 236 17.88 14.60 -6.88
N GLN A 237 18.63 13.90 -7.73
CA GLN A 237 18.20 13.45 -9.04
C GLN A 237 18.46 11.97 -9.19
N CYS A 238 17.58 11.25 -9.88
CA CYS A 238 17.77 9.89 -10.30
C CYS A 238 18.30 9.84 -11.75
N TYR A 239 18.82 8.69 -12.17
CA TYR A 239 19.32 8.51 -13.52
C TYR A 239 18.77 7.22 -14.13
N LEU A 240 18.62 7.22 -15.45
CA LEU A 240 18.15 6.10 -16.23
C LEU A 240 19.29 5.54 -17.08
N THR A 241 19.47 4.25 -17.03
CA THR A 241 20.35 3.47 -17.91
C THR A 241 19.68 2.16 -18.33
N TYR A 242 20.39 1.30 -19.05
CA TYR A 242 19.82 0.08 -19.61
C TYR A 242 20.80 -1.08 -19.53
N THR A 243 20.29 -2.30 -19.39
CA THR A 243 21.05 -3.51 -19.76
C THR A 243 21.29 -3.54 -21.27
N ASN A 244 22.20 -4.37 -21.72
CA ASN A 244 22.53 -4.58 -23.13
C ASN A 244 22.72 -6.08 -23.44
N GLU A 245 23.05 -6.41 -24.69
CA GLU A 245 23.22 -7.79 -25.13
C GLU A 245 24.31 -8.52 -24.35
N GLU A 246 25.40 -7.85 -23.99
CA GLU A 246 26.49 -8.43 -23.22
C GLU A 246 26.04 -8.76 -21.79
N THR A 247 25.30 -7.85 -21.14
CA THR A 247 24.66 -8.13 -19.86
C THR A 247 23.76 -9.38 -19.95
N HIS A 248 22.96 -9.46 -21.03
CA HIS A 248 22.05 -10.58 -21.23
C HIS A 248 22.80 -11.90 -21.52
N ARG A 249 23.92 -11.84 -22.26
CA ARG A 249 24.78 -13.01 -22.53
C ARG A 249 25.32 -13.58 -21.23
N ILE A 250 25.96 -12.75 -20.40
CA ILE A 250 26.51 -13.15 -19.10
C ILE A 250 25.44 -13.84 -18.24
N ILE A 251 24.27 -13.25 -18.15
CA ILE A 251 23.16 -13.80 -17.34
C ILE A 251 22.69 -15.15 -17.91
N ARG A 252 22.54 -15.29 -19.23
CA ARG A 252 22.10 -16.55 -19.85
C ARG A 252 23.12 -17.68 -19.65
N GLU A 253 24.40 -17.38 -19.80
CA GLU A 253 25.48 -18.37 -19.59
C GLU A 253 25.53 -18.88 -18.13
N ASN A 254 25.18 -18.01 -17.17
CA ASN A 254 25.18 -18.32 -15.74
C ASN A 254 23.79 -18.67 -15.16
N ILE A 255 22.76 -18.85 -15.99
CA ILE A 255 21.39 -19.12 -15.52
C ILE A 255 21.31 -20.40 -14.68
N HIS A 256 22.15 -21.40 -14.98
CA HIS A 256 22.27 -22.65 -14.25
C HIS A 256 22.78 -22.45 -12.82
N ARG A 257 23.41 -21.31 -12.49
CA ARG A 257 23.88 -20.93 -11.15
C ARG A 257 22.83 -20.09 -10.38
N ALA A 258 21.72 -19.72 -11.02
CA ALA A 258 20.68 -18.95 -10.38
C ALA A 258 19.84 -19.84 -9.45
N PRO A 259 19.68 -19.51 -8.15
CA PRO A 259 18.98 -20.32 -7.16
C PRO A 259 17.53 -20.68 -7.52
N MET A 260 16.83 -19.80 -8.25
CA MET A 260 15.48 -20.06 -8.77
C MET A 260 15.48 -21.23 -9.78
N TYR A 261 16.48 -21.31 -10.64
CA TYR A 261 16.58 -22.32 -11.69
C TYR A 261 17.20 -23.62 -11.19
N GLN A 262 17.94 -23.56 -10.09
CA GLN A 262 18.45 -24.75 -9.39
C GLN A 262 17.41 -25.44 -8.48
N GLY A 263 16.25 -24.78 -8.21
CA GLY A 263 15.28 -25.28 -7.25
C GLY A 263 15.69 -25.10 -5.77
N THR A 264 16.74 -24.32 -5.50
CA THR A 264 17.17 -23.96 -4.13
C THR A 264 16.14 -23.06 -3.45
N ILE A 265 15.54 -22.15 -4.20
CA ILE A 265 14.43 -21.30 -3.75
C ILE A 265 13.13 -22.07 -3.89
N LYS A 266 12.43 -22.26 -2.78
CA LYS A 266 11.12 -22.94 -2.70
C LYS A 266 9.95 -21.95 -2.65
N GLY A 267 10.20 -20.73 -2.19
CA GLY A 267 9.20 -19.69 -2.04
C GLY A 267 8.78 -19.10 -3.39
N THR A 268 7.50 -18.83 -3.55
CA THR A 268 6.96 -18.15 -4.73
C THR A 268 7.40 -16.67 -4.72
N GLY A 269 7.92 -16.18 -5.84
CA GLY A 269 8.34 -14.79 -6.02
C GLY A 269 7.22 -13.87 -6.46
N ALA A 270 7.37 -12.56 -6.25
CA ALA A 270 6.41 -11.56 -6.67
C ALA A 270 6.38 -11.40 -8.21
N ARG A 271 5.19 -11.53 -8.80
CA ARG A 271 4.97 -11.41 -10.25
C ARG A 271 5.43 -10.06 -10.83
N TYR A 272 5.23 -8.98 -10.07
CA TYR A 272 5.54 -7.61 -10.51
C TYR A 272 6.90 -7.09 -10.04
N CYS A 273 7.75 -7.95 -9.47
CA CYS A 273 9.15 -7.68 -9.16
C CYS A 273 10.00 -8.90 -9.54
N PRO A 274 10.01 -9.27 -10.83
CA PRO A 274 10.86 -10.35 -11.28
C PRO A 274 12.32 -9.96 -11.13
N SER A 275 13.16 -10.95 -10.91
CA SER A 275 14.60 -10.75 -10.98
C SER A 275 15.04 -10.42 -12.41
N ILE A 276 16.24 -9.89 -12.59
CA ILE A 276 16.72 -9.54 -13.93
C ILE A 276 16.86 -10.80 -14.80
N GLU A 277 17.30 -11.91 -14.24
CA GLU A 277 17.36 -13.20 -14.93
C GLU A 277 15.99 -13.67 -15.40
N ASP A 278 14.93 -13.51 -14.59
CA ASP A 278 13.55 -13.81 -14.99
C ASP A 278 13.06 -12.92 -16.14
N LYS A 279 13.41 -11.63 -16.13
CA LYS A 279 13.05 -10.70 -17.22
C LYS A 279 13.69 -11.12 -18.54
N ILE A 280 15.00 -11.42 -18.52
CA ILE A 280 15.76 -11.79 -19.70
C ILE A 280 15.30 -13.12 -20.29
N MET A 281 14.93 -14.08 -19.45
CA MET A 281 14.42 -15.37 -19.91
C MET A 281 12.97 -15.29 -20.43
N ARG A 282 12.11 -14.50 -19.78
CA ARG A 282 10.69 -14.36 -20.19
C ARG A 282 10.49 -13.42 -21.38
N PHE A 283 11.34 -12.42 -21.53
CA PHE A 283 11.28 -11.40 -22.58
C PHE A 283 12.55 -11.43 -23.40
N ALA A 284 12.87 -12.61 -23.94
CA ALA A 284 14.10 -12.87 -24.69
C ALA A 284 14.22 -12.05 -26.00
N ASP A 285 13.10 -11.52 -26.49
CA ASP A 285 12.98 -10.63 -27.65
C ASP A 285 13.34 -9.17 -27.35
N LYS A 286 13.59 -8.82 -26.08
CA LYS A 286 13.96 -7.45 -25.69
C LYS A 286 15.49 -7.32 -25.65
N ASP A 287 16.01 -6.34 -26.37
CA ASP A 287 17.45 -6.06 -26.46
C ASP A 287 17.98 -5.39 -25.20
N ARG A 288 17.11 -4.75 -24.42
CA ARG A 288 17.47 -4.03 -23.19
C ARG A 288 16.34 -3.92 -22.20
N HIS A 289 16.67 -3.80 -20.91
CA HIS A 289 15.76 -3.50 -19.82
C HIS A 289 16.16 -2.22 -19.10
N GLN A 290 15.19 -1.40 -18.72
CA GLN A 290 15.41 -0.16 -17.99
C GLN A 290 15.92 -0.42 -16.58
N LEU A 291 16.92 0.38 -16.17
CA LEU A 291 17.48 0.44 -14.84
C LEU A 291 17.50 1.89 -14.37
N PHE A 292 17.12 2.10 -13.10
CA PHE A 292 17.18 3.41 -12.49
C PHE A 292 18.23 3.41 -11.38
N LEU A 293 19.10 4.41 -11.39
CA LEU A 293 20.02 4.70 -10.31
C LEU A 293 19.33 5.69 -9.36
N GLU A 294 19.15 5.25 -8.13
CA GLU A 294 18.40 6.00 -7.12
C GLU A 294 19.28 6.20 -5.88
N PRO A 295 19.58 7.45 -5.45
CA PRO A 295 20.35 7.69 -4.23
C PRO A 295 19.57 7.20 -3.00
N GLU A 296 20.25 6.56 -2.05
CA GLU A 296 19.63 6.08 -0.81
C GLU A 296 19.54 7.15 0.30
N GLY A 297 20.08 8.35 0.06
CA GLY A 297 20.01 9.50 0.97
C GLY A 297 21.05 10.56 0.61
N LEU A 298 20.99 11.70 1.29
CA LEU A 298 21.89 12.82 1.09
C LEU A 298 23.21 12.71 1.87
N SER A 299 23.27 11.81 2.86
CA SER A 299 24.42 11.61 3.74
C SER A 299 25.14 10.27 3.51
N THR A 300 24.92 9.64 2.36
CA THR A 300 25.51 8.35 2.01
C THR A 300 25.90 8.32 0.54
N ASN A 301 26.95 7.56 0.22
CA ASN A 301 27.37 7.29 -1.15
C ASN A 301 26.68 6.03 -1.74
N GLU A 302 25.68 5.47 -1.06
CA GLU A 302 24.99 4.27 -1.54
C GLU A 302 23.96 4.64 -2.61
N TRP A 303 24.08 4.03 -3.78
CA TRP A 303 23.12 4.14 -4.88
C TRP A 303 22.48 2.80 -5.18
N TYR A 304 21.17 2.79 -5.23
CA TYR A 304 20.32 1.63 -5.49
C TYR A 304 20.13 1.45 -7.00
N VAL A 305 20.36 0.24 -7.52
CA VAL A 305 20.23 -0.06 -8.95
C VAL A 305 18.88 -0.71 -9.21
N GLN A 306 17.81 0.11 -9.23
CA GLN A 306 16.45 -0.38 -9.44
C GLN A 306 16.31 -1.10 -10.78
N GLY A 307 15.71 -2.28 -10.76
CA GLY A 307 15.49 -3.11 -11.95
C GLY A 307 16.49 -4.25 -12.08
N LEU A 308 17.62 -4.21 -11.34
CA LEU A 308 18.68 -5.22 -11.37
C LEU A 308 18.61 -6.17 -10.15
N SER A 309 17.42 -6.46 -9.63
CA SER A 309 17.26 -7.45 -8.57
C SER A 309 17.70 -8.83 -9.09
N THR A 310 18.57 -9.50 -8.35
CA THR A 310 19.10 -10.82 -8.72
C THR A 310 19.51 -11.61 -7.49
N SER A 311 19.67 -12.92 -7.65
CA SER A 311 20.29 -13.81 -6.69
C SER A 311 21.47 -14.60 -7.30
N LEU A 312 21.95 -14.20 -8.45
CA LEU A 312 23.15 -14.78 -9.07
C LEU A 312 24.38 -14.65 -8.15
N PRO A 313 25.40 -15.51 -8.31
CA PRO A 313 26.64 -15.41 -7.53
C PRO A 313 27.35 -14.06 -7.68
N GLU A 314 28.18 -13.70 -6.70
CA GLU A 314 28.87 -12.41 -6.63
C GLU A 314 29.70 -12.10 -7.87
N ASP A 315 30.48 -13.07 -8.37
CA ASP A 315 31.30 -12.93 -9.58
C ASP A 315 30.43 -12.52 -10.79
N VAL A 316 29.29 -13.15 -10.97
CA VAL A 316 28.34 -12.84 -12.06
C VAL A 316 27.70 -11.47 -11.86
N GLN A 317 27.36 -11.10 -10.61
CA GLN A 317 26.79 -9.79 -10.32
C GLN A 317 27.76 -8.65 -10.69
N ILE A 318 29.05 -8.81 -10.39
CA ILE A 318 30.07 -7.81 -10.71
C ILE A 318 30.31 -7.76 -12.23
N GLU A 319 30.41 -8.90 -12.88
CA GLU A 319 30.64 -8.98 -14.33
C GLU A 319 29.50 -8.34 -15.11
N MET A 320 28.23 -8.66 -14.79
CA MET A 320 27.09 -8.06 -15.47
C MET A 320 26.94 -6.56 -15.21
N LEU A 321 27.29 -6.06 -14.00
CA LEU A 321 27.27 -4.63 -13.69
C LEU A 321 28.23 -3.86 -14.58
N HIS A 322 29.44 -4.39 -14.78
CA HIS A 322 30.48 -3.73 -15.56
C HIS A 322 30.18 -3.65 -17.07
N THR A 323 29.12 -4.32 -17.56
CA THR A 323 28.66 -4.16 -18.94
C THR A 323 27.68 -3.01 -19.15
N ILE A 324 27.12 -2.47 -18.08
CA ILE A 324 26.04 -1.48 -18.12
C ILE A 324 26.65 -0.08 -18.31
N PRO A 325 26.13 0.76 -19.24
CA PRO A 325 26.57 2.13 -19.40
C PRO A 325 26.54 2.91 -18.08
N GLY A 326 27.63 3.62 -17.78
CA GLY A 326 27.83 4.35 -16.54
C GLY A 326 28.24 3.51 -15.33
N LEU A 327 28.26 2.17 -15.45
CA LEU A 327 28.61 1.25 -14.35
C LEU A 327 29.85 0.40 -14.63
N ARG A 328 30.66 0.72 -15.66
CA ARG A 328 31.84 -0.07 -16.08
C ARG A 328 32.87 -0.21 -14.98
N HIS A 329 32.94 0.73 -14.08
CA HIS A 329 33.88 0.77 -12.95
C HIS A 329 33.17 0.75 -11.60
N ALA A 330 31.91 0.34 -11.58
CA ALA A 330 31.05 0.36 -10.37
C ALA A 330 31.67 -0.49 -9.25
N ARG A 331 31.82 0.09 -8.08
CA ARG A 331 32.21 -0.60 -6.86
C ARG A 331 30.93 -1.00 -6.10
N VAL A 332 30.76 -2.30 -5.90
CA VAL A 332 29.62 -2.84 -5.18
C VAL A 332 29.83 -2.66 -3.67
N LEU A 333 28.95 -1.92 -3.02
CA LEU A 333 28.89 -1.77 -1.56
C LEU A 333 28.07 -2.88 -0.90
N ARG A 334 26.98 -3.29 -1.55
CA ARG A 334 26.11 -4.40 -1.12
C ARG A 334 25.69 -5.22 -2.32
N LEU A 335 25.85 -6.52 -2.22
CA LEU A 335 25.37 -7.44 -3.25
C LEU A 335 23.84 -7.48 -3.30
N ALA A 336 23.29 -7.77 -4.46
CA ALA A 336 21.92 -8.21 -4.61
C ALA A 336 21.72 -9.58 -3.97
N TYR A 337 20.52 -9.85 -3.46
CA TYR A 337 20.18 -11.15 -2.88
C TYR A 337 18.68 -11.46 -3.00
N ALA A 338 18.35 -12.73 -2.94
CA ALA A 338 17.01 -13.18 -2.65
C ALA A 338 16.84 -13.45 -1.14
N ILE A 339 15.65 -13.19 -0.62
CA ILE A 339 15.25 -13.58 0.71
C ILE A 339 13.98 -14.42 0.65
N GLU A 340 14.02 -15.61 1.24
CA GLU A 340 12.84 -16.41 1.54
C GLU A 340 12.38 -16.18 2.97
N TYR A 341 11.09 -16.17 3.20
CA TYR A 341 10.49 -15.97 4.52
C TYR A 341 9.12 -16.63 4.62
N GLU A 342 8.66 -16.86 5.84
CA GLU A 342 7.33 -17.39 6.09
C GLU A 342 6.31 -16.26 6.30
N CYS A 343 5.10 -16.52 5.82
CA CYS A 343 3.92 -15.69 6.02
C CYS A 343 2.71 -16.58 6.33
N ILE A 344 1.65 -16.01 6.87
CA ILE A 344 0.41 -16.75 7.10
C ILE A 344 -0.40 -16.88 5.80
N ASP A 345 -1.32 -17.83 5.75
CA ASP A 345 -2.38 -17.80 4.74
C ASP A 345 -3.42 -16.74 5.16
N PRO A 346 -3.58 -15.63 4.40
CA PRO A 346 -4.47 -14.55 4.78
C PRO A 346 -5.96 -14.91 4.78
N LEU A 347 -6.35 -16.05 4.20
CA LEU A 347 -7.72 -16.57 4.30
C LEU A 347 -8.11 -16.94 5.74
N GLN A 348 -7.14 -17.08 6.65
CA GLN A 348 -7.39 -17.28 8.08
C GLN A 348 -7.78 -16.00 8.82
N LEU A 349 -7.72 -14.85 8.14
CA LEU A 349 -8.09 -13.55 8.71
C LEU A 349 -9.52 -13.17 8.39
N ARG A 350 -10.09 -12.34 9.25
CA ARG A 350 -11.31 -11.58 8.99
C ARG A 350 -10.97 -10.26 8.26
N ALA A 351 -11.97 -9.59 7.76
CA ALA A 351 -11.83 -8.30 7.09
C ALA A 351 -11.31 -7.15 8.00
N ASP A 352 -11.32 -7.34 9.32
CA ASP A 352 -10.70 -6.45 10.31
C ASP A 352 -9.24 -6.81 10.62
N LEU A 353 -8.66 -7.77 9.87
CA LEU A 353 -7.32 -8.33 10.03
C LEU A 353 -7.11 -9.13 11.33
N SER A 354 -8.18 -9.46 12.07
CA SER A 354 -8.12 -10.40 13.19
C SER A 354 -8.10 -11.85 12.71
N LEU A 355 -7.43 -12.72 13.50
CA LEU A 355 -7.41 -14.15 13.23
C LEU A 355 -8.78 -14.79 13.54
N ARG A 356 -9.28 -15.64 12.65
CA ARG A 356 -10.58 -16.32 12.83
C ARG A 356 -10.60 -17.26 14.03
N SER A 357 -9.48 -17.94 14.32
CA SER A 357 -9.38 -18.95 15.37
C SER A 357 -9.10 -18.41 16.76
N HIS A 358 -8.50 -17.23 16.90
CA HIS A 358 -8.10 -16.64 18.18
C HIS A 358 -8.48 -15.17 18.27
N ARG A 359 -9.22 -14.81 19.31
CA ARG A 359 -9.65 -13.43 19.57
C ARG A 359 -8.50 -12.60 20.12
N GLY A 360 -8.46 -11.33 19.74
CA GLY A 360 -7.41 -10.40 20.16
C GLY A 360 -6.07 -10.59 19.42
N LEU A 361 -5.99 -11.47 18.42
CA LEU A 361 -4.80 -11.67 17.60
C LEU A 361 -5.01 -11.11 16.19
N PHE A 362 -4.20 -10.11 15.83
CA PHE A 362 -4.25 -9.40 14.54
C PHE A 362 -2.94 -9.57 13.78
N PHE A 363 -3.00 -9.44 12.46
CA PHE A 363 -1.83 -9.55 11.58
C PHE A 363 -1.81 -8.41 10.58
N ALA A 364 -0.63 -7.81 10.33
CA ALA A 364 -0.51 -6.72 9.38
C ALA A 364 0.83 -6.72 8.63
N GLY A 365 0.76 -6.34 7.36
CA GLY A 365 1.92 -6.17 6.51
C GLY A 365 2.33 -7.45 5.79
N GLN A 366 3.62 -7.62 5.62
CA GLN A 366 4.20 -8.66 4.76
C GLN A 366 3.92 -10.09 5.24
N ILE A 367 3.69 -10.26 6.54
CA ILE A 367 3.26 -11.54 7.13
C ILE A 367 1.93 -12.03 6.54
N ASN A 368 1.07 -11.13 6.05
CA ASN A 368 -0.19 -11.47 5.36
C ASN A 368 0.01 -11.76 3.87
N GLY A 369 1.25 -11.92 3.42
CA GLY A 369 1.57 -12.23 2.03
C GLY A 369 1.57 -11.04 1.08
N THR A 370 1.66 -9.82 1.57
CA THR A 370 1.85 -8.61 0.74
C THR A 370 3.33 -8.30 0.50
N SER A 371 3.63 -7.45 -0.48
CA SER A 371 4.99 -6.97 -0.75
C SER A 371 4.99 -5.49 -1.10
N GLY A 372 5.34 -4.64 -0.12
CA GLY A 372 5.49 -3.20 -0.24
C GLY A 372 5.28 -2.49 1.10
N TYR A 373 5.92 -1.34 1.24
CA TYR A 373 5.87 -0.54 2.47
C TYR A 373 4.49 0.06 2.71
N GLU A 374 3.84 0.47 1.63
CA GLU A 374 2.53 1.11 1.61
C GLU A 374 1.41 0.11 1.92
N GLU A 375 1.49 -1.10 1.36
CA GLU A 375 0.59 -2.20 1.70
C GLU A 375 0.73 -2.60 3.16
N ALA A 376 1.98 -2.55 3.69
CA ALA A 376 2.24 -2.83 5.08
C ALA A 376 1.66 -1.74 5.99
N GLY A 377 1.89 -0.46 5.68
CA GLY A 377 1.34 0.67 6.44
C GLY A 377 -0.19 0.69 6.47
N ALA A 378 -0.83 0.45 5.31
CA ALA A 378 -2.29 0.41 5.19
C ALA A 378 -2.93 -0.72 6.04
N GLN A 379 -2.32 -1.90 6.06
CA GLN A 379 -2.76 -2.98 6.95
C GLN A 379 -2.45 -2.65 8.41
N GLY A 380 -1.29 -2.04 8.68
CA GLY A 380 -0.86 -1.67 10.02
C GLY A 380 -1.83 -0.72 10.71
N ILE A 381 -2.18 0.38 10.03
CA ILE A 381 -3.12 1.36 10.60
C ILE A 381 -4.50 0.73 10.84
N LEU A 382 -5.01 -0.09 9.91
CA LEU A 382 -6.31 -0.74 10.06
C LEU A 382 -6.30 -1.78 11.20
N ALA A 383 -5.25 -2.60 11.31
CA ALA A 383 -5.11 -3.57 12.39
C ALA A 383 -4.95 -2.87 13.75
N GLY A 384 -4.22 -1.75 13.80
CA GLY A 384 -4.09 -0.92 15.01
C GLY A 384 -5.43 -0.33 15.46
N ILE A 385 -6.20 0.26 14.53
CA ILE A 385 -7.56 0.75 14.80
C ILE A 385 -8.40 -0.39 15.37
N ASN A 386 -8.40 -1.54 14.72
CA ASN A 386 -9.27 -2.66 15.11
C ASN A 386 -8.84 -3.34 16.42
N ALA A 387 -7.54 -3.40 16.70
CA ALA A 387 -7.05 -3.84 18.00
C ALA A 387 -7.50 -2.90 19.14
N ALA A 388 -7.45 -1.56 18.90
CA ALA A 388 -7.95 -0.57 19.85
C ALA A 388 -9.47 -0.64 20.03
N GLN A 389 -10.22 -0.83 18.95
CA GLN A 389 -11.67 -1.04 19.02
C GLN A 389 -12.02 -2.33 19.81
N TYR A 390 -11.30 -3.42 19.54
CA TYR A 390 -11.49 -4.69 20.24
C TYR A 390 -11.34 -4.58 21.75
N ILE A 391 -10.26 -3.96 22.25
CA ILE A 391 -10.04 -3.82 23.69
C ILE A 391 -11.10 -2.91 24.37
N ASN A 392 -11.71 -2.02 23.60
CA ASN A 392 -12.76 -1.12 24.07
C ASN A 392 -14.18 -1.70 23.90
N GLY A 393 -14.31 -2.93 23.39
CA GLY A 393 -15.60 -3.58 23.15
C GLY A 393 -16.46 -2.88 22.07
N LYS A 394 -15.82 -2.15 21.16
CA LYS A 394 -16.48 -1.43 20.07
C LYS A 394 -16.45 -2.25 18.77
N GLU A 395 -17.29 -1.88 17.81
CA GLU A 395 -17.33 -2.53 16.49
C GLU A 395 -16.05 -2.27 15.70
N SER A 396 -15.63 -3.29 14.95
CA SER A 396 -14.48 -3.20 14.05
C SER A 396 -14.74 -2.23 12.89
N VAL A 397 -13.74 -1.48 12.50
CA VAL A 397 -13.73 -0.70 11.26
C VAL A 397 -13.38 -1.61 10.10
N ILE A 398 -14.26 -1.72 9.15
CA ILE A 398 -14.08 -2.50 7.93
C ILE A 398 -14.26 -1.56 6.75
N LEU A 399 -13.19 -1.39 5.98
CA LEU A 399 -13.23 -0.59 4.77
C LEU A 399 -13.72 -1.44 3.60
N GLY A 400 -14.76 -0.97 2.92
CA GLY A 400 -15.28 -1.59 1.70
C GLY A 400 -14.40 -1.33 0.48
N ARG A 401 -14.55 -2.17 -0.54
CA ARG A 401 -13.90 -2.00 -1.85
C ARG A 401 -14.29 -0.71 -2.57
N ASP A 402 -15.41 -0.12 -2.19
CA ASP A 402 -15.94 1.15 -2.68
C ASP A 402 -15.50 2.37 -1.85
N GLN A 403 -14.76 2.15 -0.75
CA GLN A 403 -14.31 3.21 0.16
C GLN A 403 -12.83 3.51 0.03
N GLY A 404 -11.99 2.52 -0.34
CA GLY A 404 -10.55 2.73 -0.46
C GLY A 404 -9.78 1.57 -1.07
N TYR A 405 -8.58 1.88 -1.54
CA TYR A 405 -7.59 0.88 -1.96
C TYR A 405 -7.20 -0.04 -0.79
N THR A 406 -7.18 0.48 0.43
CA THR A 406 -7.00 -0.31 1.67
C THR A 406 -8.11 -1.35 1.80
N GLY A 407 -9.37 -0.99 1.53
CA GLY A 407 -10.49 -1.92 1.51
C GLY A 407 -10.33 -3.00 0.43
N VAL A 408 -9.95 -2.61 -0.80
CA VAL A 408 -9.67 -3.55 -1.89
C VAL A 408 -8.54 -4.52 -1.51
N LEU A 409 -7.44 -4.01 -0.93
CA LEU A 409 -6.30 -4.79 -0.47
C LEU A 409 -6.72 -5.87 0.54
N VAL A 410 -7.43 -5.47 1.59
CA VAL A 410 -7.84 -6.37 2.66
C VAL A 410 -8.86 -7.38 2.17
N ASP A 411 -9.85 -6.97 1.38
CA ASP A 411 -10.84 -7.87 0.80
C ASP A 411 -10.18 -8.91 -0.12
N ASP A 412 -9.26 -8.52 -1.01
CA ASP A 412 -8.53 -9.47 -1.87
C ASP A 412 -7.75 -10.51 -1.04
N LEU A 413 -7.08 -10.08 0.04
CA LEU A 413 -6.34 -11.00 0.92
C LEU A 413 -7.25 -11.98 1.65
N THR A 414 -8.33 -11.50 2.25
CA THR A 414 -9.17 -12.28 3.17
C THR A 414 -10.25 -13.11 2.48
N THR A 415 -10.55 -12.83 1.19
CA THR A 415 -11.55 -13.56 0.40
C THR A 415 -10.94 -14.43 -0.69
N LYS A 416 -9.96 -13.91 -1.43
CA LYS A 416 -9.29 -14.62 -2.54
C LYS A 416 -8.00 -15.30 -2.09
N GLY A 417 -7.36 -14.77 -1.04
CA GLY A 417 -6.03 -15.20 -0.62
C GLY A 417 -4.95 -14.81 -1.64
N THR A 418 -3.75 -15.29 -1.43
CA THR A 418 -2.67 -15.10 -2.40
C THR A 418 -1.73 -16.30 -2.45
N ASN A 419 -1.28 -16.64 -3.66
CA ASN A 419 -0.30 -17.69 -3.92
C ASN A 419 1.07 -17.11 -4.31
N GLU A 420 1.16 -15.79 -4.43
CA GLU A 420 2.37 -15.02 -4.71
C GLU A 420 2.34 -13.73 -3.89
N PRO A 421 3.47 -13.08 -3.59
CA PRO A 421 3.48 -11.81 -2.86
C PRO A 421 2.56 -10.78 -3.54
N TYR A 422 1.48 -10.41 -2.82
CA TYR A 422 0.46 -9.49 -3.32
C TYR A 422 1.02 -8.07 -3.41
N ARG A 423 0.70 -7.38 -4.50
CA ARG A 423 0.96 -5.96 -4.69
C ARG A 423 -0.30 -5.23 -5.10
N MET A 424 -0.52 -4.06 -4.49
CA MET A 424 -1.60 -3.18 -4.89
C MET A 424 -1.28 -2.50 -6.22
N MET A 425 -2.23 -2.57 -7.13
CA MET A 425 -2.18 -1.96 -8.45
C MET A 425 -3.52 -1.29 -8.74
N THR A 426 -3.52 -0.22 -9.53
CA THR A 426 -4.77 0.46 -9.93
C THR A 426 -5.73 -0.46 -10.70
N SER A 427 -5.22 -1.49 -11.36
CA SER A 427 -6.04 -2.49 -12.08
C SER A 427 -6.86 -3.40 -11.16
N ARG A 428 -6.55 -3.47 -9.87
CA ARG A 428 -7.30 -4.28 -8.89
C ARG A 428 -8.53 -3.56 -8.35
N CYS A 429 -8.61 -2.25 -8.55
CA CYS A 429 -9.71 -1.42 -8.09
C CYS A 429 -10.75 -1.25 -9.20
N GLU A 430 -12.01 -1.54 -8.89
CA GLU A 430 -13.15 -1.42 -9.81
C GLU A 430 -13.59 0.05 -9.98
N TYR A 431 -13.50 0.85 -8.92
CA TYR A 431 -14.02 2.22 -8.84
C TYR A 431 -12.89 3.26 -8.79
N ARG A 432 -11.95 3.19 -9.76
CA ARG A 432 -10.71 3.97 -9.73
C ARG A 432 -10.93 5.48 -9.78
N LEU A 433 -11.97 5.94 -10.45
CA LEU A 433 -12.25 7.37 -10.57
C LEU A 433 -12.86 7.93 -9.28
N LEU A 434 -13.59 7.13 -8.51
CA LEU A 434 -14.09 7.50 -7.18
C LEU A 434 -13.01 7.39 -6.12
N LEU A 435 -12.05 6.44 -6.26
CA LEU A 435 -11.04 6.13 -5.25
C LEU A 435 -9.66 6.73 -5.59
N ARG A 436 -9.63 7.98 -6.05
CA ARG A 436 -8.38 8.66 -6.39
C ARG A 436 -7.55 8.98 -5.14
N GLN A 437 -6.25 9.18 -5.34
CA GLN A 437 -5.35 9.60 -4.24
C GLN A 437 -5.65 11.02 -3.74
N ASP A 438 -6.08 11.93 -4.62
CA ASP A 438 -6.35 13.34 -4.34
C ASP A 438 -7.58 13.58 -3.46
N ASN A 439 -8.49 12.60 -3.37
CA ASN A 439 -9.72 12.66 -2.58
C ASN A 439 -9.78 11.67 -1.41
N ALA A 440 -8.66 11.09 -1.02
CA ALA A 440 -8.64 10.11 0.08
C ALA A 440 -9.12 10.72 1.40
N ASP A 441 -8.81 11.98 1.66
CA ASP A 441 -9.29 12.75 2.81
C ASP A 441 -10.83 12.83 2.87
N LEU A 442 -11.48 13.14 1.75
CA LEU A 442 -12.94 13.22 1.67
C LEU A 442 -13.63 11.88 1.97
N ARG A 443 -12.95 10.76 1.68
CA ARG A 443 -13.49 9.41 1.88
C ARG A 443 -13.25 8.86 3.29
N LEU A 444 -12.07 9.11 3.87
CA LEU A 444 -11.58 8.37 5.04
C LEU A 444 -11.36 9.21 6.30
N THR A 445 -11.17 10.53 6.21
CA THR A 445 -10.86 11.34 7.40
C THR A 445 -11.99 11.31 8.42
N LYS A 446 -13.25 11.30 8.00
CA LYS A 446 -14.38 11.17 8.93
C LYS A 446 -14.36 9.83 9.68
N ILE A 447 -13.94 8.76 9.01
CA ILE A 447 -13.80 7.43 9.64
C ILE A 447 -12.68 7.48 10.68
N GLY A 448 -11.48 7.96 10.30
CA GLY A 448 -10.37 8.10 11.23
C GLY A 448 -10.69 8.97 12.44
N HIS A 449 -11.42 10.06 12.23
CA HIS A 449 -11.87 10.94 13.32
C HIS A 449 -12.91 10.27 14.23
N SER A 450 -13.88 9.56 13.69
CA SER A 450 -14.94 8.90 14.48
C SER A 450 -14.41 7.84 15.44
N VAL A 451 -13.25 7.25 15.14
CA VAL A 451 -12.57 6.29 16.03
C VAL A 451 -11.55 6.95 16.96
N GLY A 452 -11.35 8.27 16.85
CA GLY A 452 -10.42 9.04 17.69
C GLY A 452 -8.96 9.01 17.23
N LEU A 453 -8.68 8.63 15.97
CA LEU A 453 -7.33 8.59 15.41
C LEU A 453 -6.96 9.88 14.65
N ALA A 454 -7.82 10.34 13.74
CA ALA A 454 -7.61 11.60 13.03
C ALA A 454 -8.00 12.80 13.90
N SER A 455 -7.16 13.85 13.90
CA SER A 455 -7.37 15.04 14.73
C SER A 455 -8.51 15.93 14.23
N ASP A 456 -9.03 16.80 15.13
CA ASP A 456 -10.02 17.84 14.79
C ASP A 456 -9.52 18.77 13.70
N GLU A 457 -8.22 19.14 13.71
CA GLU A 457 -7.61 19.97 12.67
C GLU A 457 -7.67 19.30 11.30
N ARG A 458 -7.36 17.99 11.23
CA ARG A 458 -7.45 17.22 9.98
C ARG A 458 -8.88 17.16 9.45
N LEU A 459 -9.85 16.94 10.33
CA LEU A 459 -11.26 16.95 9.98
C LEU A 459 -11.69 18.33 9.46
N LYS A 460 -11.28 19.41 10.14
CA LYS A 460 -11.59 20.78 9.74
C LYS A 460 -11.03 21.12 8.36
N ARG A 461 -9.74 20.84 8.12
CA ARG A 461 -9.11 21.06 6.79
C ARG A 461 -9.84 20.32 5.67
N MET A 462 -10.22 19.08 5.90
CA MET A 462 -11.01 18.29 4.94
C MET A 462 -12.36 18.93 4.67
N GLN A 463 -13.08 19.40 5.72
CA GLN A 463 -14.38 20.05 5.59
C GLN A 463 -14.29 21.36 4.83
N GLU A 464 -13.28 22.19 5.11
CA GLU A 464 -13.01 23.44 4.41
C GLU A 464 -12.73 23.21 2.93
N LYS A 465 -11.83 22.25 2.59
CA LYS A 465 -11.54 21.86 1.21
C LYS A 465 -12.82 21.42 0.49
N HIS A 466 -13.66 20.61 1.14
CA HIS A 466 -14.91 20.12 0.56
C HIS A 466 -15.88 21.27 0.29
N ALA A 467 -16.11 22.14 1.29
CA ALA A 467 -17.03 23.27 1.18
C ALA A 467 -16.60 24.23 0.04
N MET A 468 -15.31 24.60 -0.02
CA MET A 468 -14.77 25.43 -1.09
C MET A 468 -14.93 24.80 -2.47
N THR A 469 -14.75 23.48 -2.57
CA THR A 469 -14.93 22.75 -3.83
C THR A 469 -16.39 22.77 -4.29
N GLU A 470 -17.34 22.49 -3.39
CA GLU A 470 -18.78 22.50 -3.71
C GLU A 470 -19.25 23.90 -4.07
N GLU A 471 -18.81 24.94 -3.34
CA GLU A 471 -19.14 26.33 -3.63
C GLU A 471 -18.63 26.75 -5.01
N ALA A 472 -17.37 26.44 -5.34
CA ALA A 472 -16.78 26.76 -6.64
C ALA A 472 -17.54 26.06 -7.78
N ILE A 473 -17.87 24.76 -7.64
CA ILE A 473 -18.65 24.02 -8.64
C ILE A 473 -20.05 24.63 -8.82
N ALA A 474 -20.73 24.95 -7.70
CA ALA A 474 -22.05 25.55 -7.73
C ALA A 474 -22.05 26.92 -8.40
N ARG A 475 -21.01 27.74 -8.14
CA ARG A 475 -20.79 29.03 -8.80
C ARG A 475 -20.59 28.85 -10.30
N LEU A 476 -19.65 28.01 -10.72
CA LEU A 476 -19.30 27.79 -12.12
C LEU A 476 -20.49 27.28 -12.96
N LYS A 477 -21.39 26.50 -12.39
CA LYS A 477 -22.62 26.05 -13.05
C LYS A 477 -23.65 27.20 -13.26
N LYS A 478 -23.50 28.31 -12.59
CA LYS A 478 -24.39 29.49 -12.71
C LYS A 478 -23.79 30.64 -13.51
N VAL A 479 -22.47 30.67 -13.69
CA VAL A 479 -21.76 31.73 -14.41
C VAL A 479 -21.85 31.48 -15.91
N TRP A 480 -22.39 32.48 -16.63
CA TRP A 480 -22.45 32.49 -18.07
C TRP A 480 -21.58 33.59 -18.62
N ILE A 481 -20.62 33.26 -19.45
CA ILE A 481 -19.70 34.18 -20.10
C ILE A 481 -20.31 34.55 -21.45
N GLY A 482 -20.61 35.87 -21.62
CA GLY A 482 -21.21 36.37 -22.85
C GLY A 482 -20.26 36.27 -24.04
N LYS A 483 -20.80 36.09 -25.25
CA LYS A 483 -19.99 36.10 -26.47
C LYS A 483 -19.35 37.49 -26.63
N SER A 484 -18.04 37.53 -26.69
CA SER A 484 -17.21 38.69 -26.89
C SER A 484 -16.00 38.35 -27.76
N GLU A 485 -15.32 39.33 -28.29
CA GLU A 485 -14.07 39.14 -29.02
C GLU A 485 -13.02 38.49 -28.13
N THR A 486 -12.96 38.89 -26.84
CA THR A 486 -12.10 38.29 -25.84
C THR A 486 -12.37 36.79 -25.67
N LEU A 487 -13.63 36.40 -25.52
CA LEU A 487 -13.98 34.96 -25.39
C LEU A 487 -13.64 34.16 -26.66
N CYS A 488 -13.90 34.74 -27.84
CA CYS A 488 -13.60 34.06 -29.11
C CYS A 488 -12.08 33.86 -29.26
N SER A 489 -11.27 34.88 -29.02
CA SER A 489 -9.80 34.80 -29.06
C SER A 489 -9.28 33.78 -28.04
N TRP A 490 -9.75 33.86 -26.80
CA TRP A 490 -9.39 32.93 -25.74
C TRP A 490 -9.71 31.46 -26.10
N MET A 491 -10.88 31.21 -26.70
CA MET A 491 -11.27 29.85 -27.14
C MET A 491 -10.31 29.32 -28.20
N VAL A 492 -9.93 30.15 -29.17
CA VAL A 492 -8.98 29.75 -30.24
C VAL A 492 -7.60 29.48 -29.66
N GLU A 493 -7.11 30.32 -28.74
CA GLU A 493 -5.83 30.12 -28.05
C GLU A 493 -5.76 28.80 -27.28
N HIS A 494 -6.90 28.36 -26.72
CA HIS A 494 -7.02 27.07 -26.02
C HIS A 494 -7.41 25.90 -26.95
N GLY A 495 -7.24 26.07 -28.28
CA GLY A 495 -7.51 25.02 -29.26
C GLY A 495 -8.99 24.62 -29.40
N GLN A 496 -9.90 25.53 -29.01
CA GLN A 496 -11.35 25.32 -29.07
C GLN A 496 -11.96 26.08 -30.25
N SER A 497 -13.10 25.62 -30.76
CA SER A 497 -13.87 26.38 -31.73
C SER A 497 -14.57 27.58 -31.13
N GLU A 498 -14.74 28.65 -31.90
CA GLU A 498 -15.47 29.83 -31.45
C GLU A 498 -16.90 29.48 -30.99
N PRO A 499 -17.39 30.10 -29.89
CA PRO A 499 -18.71 29.82 -29.37
C PRO A 499 -19.80 30.45 -30.22
N GLY A 500 -20.91 29.75 -30.42
CA GLY A 500 -22.09 30.28 -31.11
C GLY A 500 -22.86 31.35 -30.32
N GLY A 501 -22.65 31.44 -29.02
CA GLY A 501 -23.33 32.35 -28.08
C GLY A 501 -22.61 32.38 -26.72
N SER A 502 -23.32 32.76 -25.65
CA SER A 502 -22.80 32.66 -24.28
C SER A 502 -22.50 31.23 -23.88
N VAL A 503 -21.47 31.02 -23.09
CA VAL A 503 -21.02 29.68 -22.64
C VAL A 503 -21.02 29.63 -21.10
N CYS A 504 -21.51 28.53 -20.54
CA CYS A 504 -21.42 28.29 -19.10
C CYS A 504 -19.96 27.99 -18.70
N ALA A 505 -19.46 28.62 -17.63
CA ALA A 505 -18.10 28.43 -17.16
C ALA A 505 -17.81 26.94 -16.82
N ALA A 506 -18.79 26.21 -16.24
CA ALA A 506 -18.66 24.78 -15.99
C ALA A 506 -18.50 23.97 -17.28
N ASP A 507 -19.15 24.37 -18.40
CA ASP A 507 -19.03 23.68 -19.69
C ASP A 507 -17.65 23.89 -20.33
N LEU A 508 -16.98 25.00 -20.05
CA LEU A 508 -15.59 25.22 -20.47
C LEU A 508 -14.66 24.21 -19.80
N LEU A 509 -14.78 24.00 -18.48
CA LEU A 509 -13.95 23.04 -17.72
C LEU A 509 -14.20 21.57 -18.08
N ARG A 510 -15.32 21.25 -18.75
CA ARG A 510 -15.55 19.92 -19.30
C ARG A 510 -14.72 19.64 -20.56
N ARG A 511 -14.18 20.67 -21.20
CA ARG A 511 -13.40 20.55 -22.41
C ARG A 511 -11.94 20.17 -22.11
N PRO A 512 -11.32 19.32 -22.93
CA PRO A 512 -9.90 18.98 -22.75
C PRO A 512 -9.00 20.21 -22.85
N GLY A 513 -7.97 20.26 -22.00
CA GLY A 513 -6.95 21.32 -22.03
C GLY A 513 -7.35 22.64 -21.37
N ILE A 514 -8.54 22.75 -20.76
CA ILE A 514 -8.98 23.93 -20.01
C ILE A 514 -8.98 23.58 -18.50
N GLU A 515 -8.27 24.36 -17.70
CA GLU A 515 -8.22 24.24 -16.25
C GLU A 515 -8.88 25.46 -15.57
N TYR A 516 -9.15 25.38 -14.28
CA TYR A 516 -9.80 26.45 -13.51
C TYR A 516 -9.03 27.79 -13.61
N ALA A 517 -7.70 27.72 -13.51
CA ALA A 517 -6.85 28.92 -13.59
C ALA A 517 -6.99 29.64 -14.95
N ASP A 518 -7.24 28.93 -16.04
CA ASP A 518 -7.38 29.54 -17.38
C ASP A 518 -8.59 30.48 -17.47
N LEU A 519 -9.59 30.30 -16.59
CA LEU A 519 -10.79 31.15 -16.57
C LEU A 519 -10.53 32.56 -16.04
N GLU A 520 -9.37 32.85 -15.41
CA GLU A 520 -9.03 34.13 -14.81
C GLU A 520 -9.27 35.31 -15.76
N SER A 521 -8.92 35.17 -17.03
CA SER A 521 -9.00 36.22 -18.03
C SER A 521 -10.39 36.47 -18.59
N ILE A 522 -11.33 35.52 -18.43
CA ILE A 522 -12.66 35.58 -19.05
C ILE A 522 -13.84 35.51 -18.07
N ASP A 523 -13.64 35.03 -16.86
CA ASP A 523 -14.65 34.97 -15.79
C ASP A 523 -14.51 36.20 -14.86
N PRO A 524 -15.41 37.19 -14.94
CA PRO A 524 -15.30 38.41 -14.11
C PRO A 524 -15.50 38.16 -12.61
N LEU A 525 -15.98 36.95 -12.24
CA LEU A 525 -16.16 36.53 -10.85
C LEU A 525 -15.11 35.50 -10.43
N TRP A 526 -14.06 35.29 -11.24
CA TRP A 526 -12.98 34.38 -10.89
C TRP A 526 -12.26 34.84 -9.61
N GLN A 527 -11.92 33.85 -8.79
CA GLN A 527 -11.12 34.06 -7.58
C GLN A 527 -10.11 32.92 -7.47
N PRO A 528 -8.88 33.17 -7.01
CA PRO A 528 -7.90 32.13 -6.81
C PRO A 528 -8.38 31.13 -5.76
N LEU A 529 -8.20 29.84 -6.05
CA LEU A 529 -8.50 28.75 -5.13
C LEU A 529 -7.20 28.06 -4.70
N PRO A 530 -7.17 27.43 -3.51
CA PRO A 530 -6.07 26.55 -3.18
C PRO A 530 -5.93 25.44 -4.22
N ARG A 531 -4.70 25.10 -4.62
CA ARG A 531 -4.42 24.10 -5.67
C ARG A 531 -5.19 22.79 -5.48
N ALA A 532 -5.28 22.29 -4.24
CA ALA A 532 -6.00 21.04 -3.94
C ALA A 532 -7.52 21.18 -4.18
N VAL A 533 -8.09 22.40 -4.11
CA VAL A 533 -9.50 22.68 -4.44
C VAL A 533 -9.68 22.78 -5.95
N GLU A 534 -8.78 23.51 -6.64
CA GLU A 534 -8.78 23.60 -8.11
C GLU A 534 -8.75 22.23 -8.77
N GLU A 535 -7.85 21.35 -8.30
CA GLU A 535 -7.75 19.97 -8.79
C GLU A 535 -9.08 19.23 -8.65
N GLN A 536 -9.77 19.35 -7.50
CA GLN A 536 -11.08 18.71 -7.30
C GLN A 536 -12.16 19.29 -8.23
N VAL A 537 -12.17 20.62 -8.43
CA VAL A 537 -13.12 21.29 -9.33
C VAL A 537 -12.93 20.82 -10.77
N ASN A 538 -11.69 20.82 -11.26
CA ASN A 538 -11.33 20.38 -12.60
C ASN A 538 -11.73 18.92 -12.84
N ILE A 539 -11.38 18.02 -11.91
CA ILE A 539 -11.68 16.59 -12.02
C ILE A 539 -13.20 16.38 -11.97
N PHE A 540 -13.90 17.00 -11.01
CA PHE A 540 -15.33 16.80 -10.86
C PHE A 540 -16.10 17.21 -12.13
N LEU A 541 -15.87 18.43 -12.66
CA LEU A 541 -16.60 18.93 -13.82
C LEU A 541 -16.26 18.14 -15.10
N ARG A 542 -14.98 17.81 -15.31
CA ARG A 542 -14.52 17.07 -16.49
C ARG A 542 -15.03 15.64 -16.54
N TYR A 543 -15.14 14.99 -15.40
CA TYR A 543 -15.52 13.58 -15.31
C TYR A 543 -16.90 13.33 -14.70
N GLU A 544 -17.74 14.34 -14.54
CA GLU A 544 -19.04 14.28 -13.87
C GLU A 544 -19.89 13.07 -14.32
N GLY A 545 -20.06 12.88 -15.64
CA GLY A 545 -20.86 11.76 -16.17
C GLY A 545 -20.28 10.37 -15.87
N TYR A 546 -18.94 10.25 -15.80
CA TYR A 546 -18.27 9.00 -15.42
C TYR A 546 -18.39 8.74 -13.93
N LEU A 547 -18.25 9.77 -13.11
CA LEU A 547 -18.45 9.70 -11.65
C LEU A 547 -19.85 9.23 -11.29
N ASP A 548 -20.88 9.76 -11.98
CA ASP A 548 -22.27 9.35 -11.75
C ASP A 548 -22.52 7.89 -12.17
N LYS A 549 -21.88 7.44 -13.23
CA LYS A 549 -21.94 6.03 -13.64
C LYS A 549 -21.32 5.11 -12.60
N GLU A 550 -20.10 5.45 -12.10
CA GLU A 550 -19.46 4.66 -11.04
C GLU A 550 -20.26 4.68 -9.74
N ARG A 551 -20.84 5.82 -9.35
CA ARG A 551 -21.74 5.92 -8.16
C ARG A 551 -22.92 4.95 -8.24
N LYS A 552 -23.59 4.85 -9.38
CA LYS A 552 -24.68 3.88 -9.60
C LYS A 552 -24.19 2.43 -9.48
N GLN A 553 -22.98 2.13 -9.96
CA GLN A 553 -22.37 0.81 -9.80
C GLN A 553 -22.10 0.51 -8.32
N VAL A 554 -21.55 1.49 -7.58
CA VAL A 554 -21.33 1.37 -6.12
C VAL A 554 -22.63 1.14 -5.36
N GLU A 555 -23.72 1.84 -5.71
CA GLU A 555 -25.02 1.61 -5.09
C GLU A 555 -25.51 0.17 -5.30
N SER A 556 -25.33 -0.36 -6.49
CA SER A 556 -25.66 -1.77 -6.79
C SER A 556 -24.78 -2.75 -6.00
N PHE A 557 -23.49 -2.46 -5.92
CA PHE A 557 -22.52 -3.25 -5.14
C PHE A 557 -22.90 -3.26 -3.65
N ARG A 558 -23.19 -2.10 -3.06
CA ARG A 558 -23.63 -1.98 -1.66
C ARG A 558 -24.89 -2.77 -1.33
N LYS A 559 -25.82 -2.91 -2.28
CA LYS A 559 -27.01 -3.75 -2.07
C LYS A 559 -26.61 -5.21 -1.79
N SER A 560 -25.66 -5.77 -2.52
CA SER A 560 -25.19 -7.15 -2.28
C SER A 560 -24.36 -7.26 -1.00
N GLU A 561 -23.54 -6.24 -0.66
CA GLU A 561 -22.79 -6.19 0.60
C GLU A 561 -23.69 -6.07 1.83
N ASN A 562 -24.84 -5.41 1.71
CA ASN A 562 -25.82 -5.28 2.79
C ASN A 562 -26.70 -6.54 2.97
N MET A 563 -26.65 -7.51 2.05
CA MET A 563 -27.30 -8.82 2.22
C MET A 563 -26.43 -9.69 3.12
N LEU A 564 -26.57 -9.50 4.44
CA LEU A 564 -25.77 -10.20 5.44
C LEU A 564 -26.10 -11.68 5.49
N LEU A 565 -25.06 -12.50 5.59
CA LEU A 565 -25.14 -13.93 5.80
C LEU A 565 -25.01 -14.26 7.30
N PRO A 566 -25.66 -15.34 7.77
CA PRO A 566 -25.54 -15.72 9.17
C PRO A 566 -24.11 -16.13 9.50
N GLN A 567 -23.64 -15.72 10.66
CA GLN A 567 -22.33 -16.11 11.18
C GLN A 567 -22.38 -17.54 11.72
N ASP A 568 -21.24 -18.22 11.67
CA ASP A 568 -21.07 -19.59 12.15
C ASP A 568 -22.07 -20.59 11.52
N PHE A 569 -22.52 -20.32 10.30
CA PHE A 569 -23.47 -21.17 9.60
C PHE A 569 -22.74 -22.33 8.88
N ASP A 570 -23.25 -23.55 9.07
CA ASP A 570 -22.76 -24.71 8.35
C ASP A 570 -23.37 -24.81 6.94
N TYR A 571 -22.65 -24.27 5.95
CA TYR A 571 -23.06 -24.31 4.54
C TYR A 571 -23.06 -25.73 3.97
N MET A 572 -22.48 -26.74 4.65
CA MET A 572 -22.57 -28.13 4.24
C MET A 572 -24.01 -28.67 4.27
N THR A 573 -24.89 -28.03 5.04
CA THR A 573 -26.31 -28.36 5.12
C THR A 573 -27.13 -27.90 3.90
N LEU A 574 -26.58 -27.05 3.03
CA LEU A 574 -27.29 -26.55 1.83
C LEU A 574 -27.02 -27.43 0.61
N ASP A 575 -27.79 -28.50 0.45
CA ASP A 575 -27.61 -29.48 -0.63
C ASP A 575 -27.81 -28.91 -2.05
N THR A 576 -28.43 -27.76 -2.17
CA THR A 576 -28.62 -27.04 -3.43
C THR A 576 -27.35 -26.34 -3.94
N LEU A 577 -26.34 -26.18 -3.09
CA LEU A 577 -25.03 -25.63 -3.46
C LEU A 577 -24.07 -26.73 -3.91
N ARG A 578 -23.16 -26.39 -4.82
CA ARG A 578 -22.08 -27.31 -5.20
C ARG A 578 -21.17 -27.61 -4.00
N ILE A 579 -20.62 -28.80 -3.94
CA ILE A 579 -19.74 -29.27 -2.83
C ILE A 579 -18.58 -28.29 -2.60
N GLU A 580 -17.90 -27.86 -3.66
CA GLU A 580 -16.80 -26.89 -3.56
C GLU A 580 -17.25 -25.57 -2.92
N ALA A 581 -18.39 -25.02 -3.36
CA ALA A 581 -18.94 -23.79 -2.79
C ALA A 581 -19.27 -23.96 -1.31
N ARG A 582 -19.91 -25.09 -0.93
CA ARG A 582 -20.22 -25.42 0.49
C ARG A 582 -18.96 -25.43 1.35
N GLN A 583 -17.93 -26.14 0.92
CA GLN A 583 -16.65 -26.24 1.63
C GLN A 583 -15.98 -24.87 1.80
N LYS A 584 -15.93 -24.06 0.72
CA LYS A 584 -15.33 -22.72 0.73
C LYS A 584 -16.11 -21.76 1.64
N LEU A 585 -17.42 -21.73 1.53
CA LEU A 585 -18.29 -20.88 2.35
C LEU A 585 -18.22 -21.26 3.83
N THR A 586 -18.22 -22.55 4.16
CA THR A 586 -18.06 -23.03 5.54
C THR A 586 -16.69 -22.65 6.12
N ALA A 587 -15.62 -22.78 5.33
CA ALA A 587 -14.27 -22.44 5.78
C ALA A 587 -14.07 -20.91 5.97
N GLN A 588 -14.65 -20.09 5.08
CA GLN A 588 -14.40 -18.64 5.07
C GLN A 588 -15.45 -17.83 5.81
N GLN A 589 -16.66 -18.38 6.04
CA GLN A 589 -17.75 -17.69 6.75
C GLN A 589 -17.95 -16.23 6.30
N PRO A 590 -18.29 -15.98 5.02
CA PRO A 590 -18.46 -14.63 4.50
C PRO A 590 -19.55 -13.88 5.24
N ARG A 591 -19.37 -12.58 5.45
CA ARG A 591 -20.35 -11.73 6.14
C ARG A 591 -21.56 -11.38 5.28
N SER A 592 -21.37 -11.31 3.97
CA SER A 592 -22.38 -10.84 3.02
C SER A 592 -22.41 -11.71 1.76
N LEU A 593 -23.50 -11.58 1.01
CA LEU A 593 -23.64 -12.19 -0.30
C LEU A 593 -22.59 -11.62 -1.29
N GLY A 594 -22.26 -10.33 -1.17
CA GLY A 594 -21.20 -9.69 -1.96
C GLY A 594 -19.83 -10.29 -1.65
N GLU A 595 -19.47 -10.47 -0.37
CA GLU A 595 -18.22 -11.13 0.02
C GLU A 595 -18.17 -12.57 -0.49
N ALA A 596 -19.28 -13.34 -0.34
CA ALA A 596 -19.39 -14.70 -0.85
C ALA A 596 -19.13 -14.80 -2.37
N SER A 597 -19.57 -13.81 -3.14
CA SER A 597 -19.39 -13.77 -4.61
C SER A 597 -17.93 -13.63 -5.06
N ARG A 598 -17.05 -13.15 -4.18
CA ARG A 598 -15.62 -12.96 -4.46
C ARG A 598 -14.75 -14.13 -4.03
N ILE A 599 -15.31 -15.09 -3.32
CA ILE A 599 -14.60 -16.32 -2.90
C ILE A 599 -14.30 -17.18 -4.11
N SER A 600 -13.02 -17.53 -4.27
CA SER A 600 -12.59 -18.44 -5.34
C SER A 600 -13.25 -19.82 -5.17
N GLY A 601 -13.91 -20.31 -6.23
CA GLY A 601 -14.67 -21.55 -6.20
C GLY A 601 -16.18 -21.39 -5.98
N VAL A 602 -16.66 -20.18 -5.64
CA VAL A 602 -18.09 -19.84 -5.58
C VAL A 602 -18.51 -19.20 -6.92
N SER A 603 -19.47 -19.82 -7.61
CA SER A 603 -19.92 -19.35 -8.93
C SER A 603 -21.13 -18.41 -8.82
N PRO A 604 -21.43 -17.62 -9.88
CA PRO A 604 -22.67 -16.83 -9.93
C PRO A 604 -23.95 -17.62 -9.68
N GLY A 605 -23.98 -18.91 -10.10
CA GLY A 605 -25.09 -19.82 -9.83
C GLY A 605 -25.24 -20.12 -8.33
N ASP A 606 -24.13 -20.36 -7.62
CA ASP A 606 -24.15 -20.56 -6.17
C ASP A 606 -24.63 -19.32 -5.44
N ILE A 607 -24.27 -18.12 -5.91
CA ILE A 607 -24.74 -16.83 -5.34
C ILE A 607 -26.23 -16.67 -5.51
N THR A 608 -26.78 -17.05 -6.67
CA THR A 608 -28.23 -17.01 -6.91
C THR A 608 -28.96 -17.95 -5.93
N VAL A 609 -28.44 -19.16 -5.72
CA VAL A 609 -28.99 -20.11 -4.75
C VAL A 609 -28.95 -19.55 -3.32
N LEU A 610 -27.82 -18.97 -2.92
CA LEU A 610 -27.68 -18.32 -1.60
C LEU A 610 -28.66 -17.16 -1.42
N MET A 611 -28.84 -16.34 -2.45
CA MET A 611 -29.79 -15.22 -2.42
C MET A 611 -31.22 -15.71 -2.17
N VAL A 612 -31.68 -16.70 -2.93
CA VAL A 612 -33.02 -17.29 -2.77
C VAL A 612 -33.19 -17.92 -1.38
N TRP A 613 -32.17 -18.64 -0.92
CA TRP A 613 -32.19 -19.23 0.43
C TRP A 613 -32.26 -18.16 1.53
N LEU A 614 -31.48 -17.10 1.41
CA LEU A 614 -31.46 -16.00 2.38
C LEU A 614 -32.81 -15.26 2.43
N GLU A 615 -33.43 -15.01 1.28
CA GLU A 615 -34.75 -14.40 1.20
C GLU A 615 -35.83 -15.29 1.88
N LYS A 616 -35.78 -16.61 1.62
CA LYS A 616 -36.70 -17.56 2.26
C LYS A 616 -36.55 -17.54 3.78
N ARG A 617 -35.33 -17.63 4.28
CA ARG A 617 -35.01 -17.58 5.71
C ARG A 617 -35.47 -16.27 6.36
N ASN A 618 -35.24 -15.13 5.69
CA ASN A 618 -35.67 -13.84 6.20
C ASN A 618 -37.22 -13.69 6.27
N ARG A 619 -37.94 -14.34 5.35
CA ARG A 619 -39.42 -14.41 5.42
C ARG A 619 -39.90 -15.27 6.58
N GLU A 620 -39.28 -16.43 6.80
CA GLU A 620 -39.57 -17.32 7.92
C GLU A 620 -39.31 -16.64 9.28
N ASN A 621 -38.16 -15.93 9.41
CA ASN A 621 -37.84 -15.19 10.64
C ASN A 621 -38.73 -13.98 10.91
N ARG A 622 -39.45 -13.44 9.91
CA ARG A 622 -40.44 -12.35 10.08
C ARG A 622 -41.85 -12.87 10.40
N ALA A 623 -42.09 -14.13 10.11
CA ALA A 623 -43.36 -14.77 10.35
C ALA A 623 -43.47 -15.41 11.76
N ASN A 624 -42.34 -15.66 12.40
CA ASN A 624 -42.19 -16.07 13.80
C ASN A 624 -41.90 -14.84 14.68
#